data_9c4d1266ad934451697f0984ab43d409
#
_entry.id   9c4d1266ad934451697f0984ab43d409
#
_cell.length_a   1.000
_cell.length_b   1.000
_cell.length_c   1.000
_cell.angle_alpha   90.00
_cell.angle_beta   90.00
_cell.angle_gamma   90.00
#
_symmetry.space_group_name_H-M   'P 1'
#
loop_
_entity.id
_entity.type
_entity.pdbx_description
1 polymer ?
#
loop_
_entity_poly.entity_id
_entity_poly.type
_entity_poly.pdbx_seq_one_letter_code
_entity_poly.pdbx_strand_id
1 'polypeptide(L)'
;RIGLRGGHLEAAIAAAFGRELADVQWAGMLTGDMGRTAELARDDALADARMTLFHPLTCMLASPAADEAEVLARMTPPVWVEDKYDGIRAQLHKSGTDVRLYSRDLHDVSGGYPEIVEACAGIADVG
;
A
#
# COMPACT_ATOMS: atom_id res chain seq x y z
N ARG A 1 -4.77 5.63 24.91
CA ARG A 1 -4.50 4.99 23.63
C ARG A 1 -3.46 3.88 23.83
N ILE A 2 -3.91 2.65 23.84
CA ILE A 2 -3.00 1.51 23.76
C ILE A 2 -2.57 1.43 22.29
N GLY A 3 -1.38 1.99 21.99
CA GLY A 3 -0.87 2.05 20.62
C GLY A 3 -0.20 0.74 20.23
N LEU A 4 -0.98 -0.24 19.78
CA LEU A 4 -0.41 -1.35 19.04
C LEU A 4 0.02 -0.81 17.67
N ARG A 5 1.31 -0.80 17.38
CA ARG A 5 1.81 -0.42 16.04
C ARG A 5 1.55 -1.58 15.08
N GLY A 6 1.23 -1.30 13.82
CA GLY A 6 0.93 -2.31 12.79
C GLY A 6 1.95 -3.46 12.76
N GLY A 7 3.23 -3.17 12.81
CA GLY A 7 4.28 -4.20 12.80
C GLY A 7 4.23 -5.20 13.97
N HIS A 8 3.73 -4.81 15.15
CA HIS A 8 3.53 -5.74 16.25
C HIS A 8 2.33 -6.67 16.00
N LEU A 9 1.29 -6.16 15.35
CA LEU A 9 0.13 -6.96 15.00
C LEU A 9 0.47 -7.97 13.91
N GLU A 10 1.23 -7.57 12.89
CA GLU A 10 1.74 -8.46 11.85
C GLU A 10 2.59 -9.59 12.45
N ALA A 11 3.51 -9.26 13.35
CA ALA A 11 4.32 -10.25 14.03
C ALA A 11 3.49 -11.20 14.91
N ALA A 12 2.44 -10.70 15.58
CA ALA A 12 1.53 -11.52 16.36
C ALA A 12 0.72 -12.47 15.48
N ILE A 13 0.22 -12.02 14.33
CA ILE A 13 -0.47 -12.86 13.35
C ILE A 13 0.46 -13.96 12.82
N ALA A 14 1.69 -13.59 12.42
CA ALA A 14 2.69 -14.55 11.94
C ALA A 14 2.95 -15.64 12.98
N ALA A 15 3.20 -15.26 14.23
CA ALA A 15 3.45 -16.21 15.32
C ALA A 15 2.23 -17.06 15.65
N ALA A 16 1.02 -16.49 15.68
CA ALA A 16 -0.20 -17.19 16.03
C ALA A 16 -0.56 -18.31 15.03
N PHE A 17 -0.29 -18.09 13.76
CA PHE A 17 -0.66 -19.02 12.70
C PHE A 17 0.54 -19.75 12.07
N GLY A 18 1.76 -19.57 12.62
CA GLY A 18 2.98 -20.22 12.12
C GLY A 18 3.33 -19.82 10.68
N ARG A 19 3.19 -18.54 10.36
CA ARG A 19 3.45 -17.98 9.02
C ARG A 19 4.74 -17.16 9.04
N GLU A 20 5.37 -17.03 7.87
CA GLU A 20 6.51 -16.13 7.71
C GLU A 20 6.02 -14.68 7.84
N LEU A 21 6.76 -13.87 8.60
CA LEU A 21 6.41 -12.46 8.83
C LEU A 21 6.33 -11.66 7.51
N ALA A 22 7.23 -11.95 6.58
CA ALA A 22 7.25 -11.28 5.27
C ALA A 22 5.95 -11.52 4.47
N ASP A 23 5.39 -12.73 4.51
CA ASP A 23 4.14 -13.07 3.83
C ASP A 23 2.94 -12.36 4.46
N VAL A 24 2.91 -12.29 5.79
CA VAL A 24 1.87 -11.54 6.52
C VAL A 24 1.93 -10.05 6.20
N GLN A 25 3.14 -9.48 6.16
CA GLN A 25 3.36 -8.08 5.81
C GLN A 25 2.94 -7.78 4.36
N TRP A 26 3.30 -8.66 3.43
CA TRP A 26 2.92 -8.55 2.03
C TRP A 26 1.39 -8.61 1.86
N ALA A 27 0.74 -9.61 2.46
CA ALA A 27 -0.70 -9.73 2.42
C ALA A 27 -1.41 -8.55 3.08
N GLY A 28 -0.91 -8.08 4.23
CA GLY A 28 -1.43 -6.90 4.94
C GLY A 28 -1.33 -5.63 4.12
N MET A 29 -0.24 -5.45 3.37
CA MET A 29 -0.08 -4.35 2.43
C MET A 29 -1.13 -4.42 1.32
N LEU A 30 -1.35 -5.60 0.72
CA LEU A 30 -2.29 -5.78 -0.40
C LEU A 30 -3.75 -5.65 0.03
N THR A 31 -4.12 -6.21 1.18
CA THR A 31 -5.51 -6.17 1.65
C THR A 31 -5.88 -4.80 2.23
N GLY A 32 -4.92 -4.06 2.79
CA GLY A 32 -5.17 -2.85 3.57
C GLY A 32 -5.98 -3.10 4.85
N ASP A 33 -6.22 -4.37 5.22
CA ASP A 33 -7.04 -4.80 6.35
C ASP A 33 -6.37 -5.94 7.14
N MET A 34 -6.03 -5.66 8.39
CA MET A 34 -5.38 -6.64 9.27
C MET A 34 -6.32 -7.77 9.69
N GLY A 35 -7.62 -7.54 9.76
CA GLY A 35 -8.61 -8.58 10.03
C GLY A 35 -8.63 -9.60 8.90
N ARG A 36 -8.73 -9.10 7.66
CA ARG A 36 -8.66 -9.94 6.47
C ARG A 36 -7.33 -10.69 6.35
N THR A 37 -6.22 -10.01 6.67
CA THR A 37 -4.89 -10.63 6.69
C THR A 37 -4.81 -11.77 7.70
N ALA A 38 -5.39 -11.61 8.88
CA ALA A 38 -5.43 -12.66 9.89
C ALA A 38 -6.28 -13.87 9.45
N GLU A 39 -7.39 -13.65 8.76
CA GLU A 39 -8.19 -14.72 8.16
C GLU A 39 -7.36 -15.51 7.14
N LEU A 40 -6.69 -14.82 6.21
CA LEU A 40 -5.83 -15.45 5.21
C LEU A 40 -4.69 -16.24 5.86
N ALA A 41 -4.08 -15.69 6.92
CA ALA A 41 -3.02 -16.38 7.66
C ALA A 41 -3.54 -17.67 8.34
N ARG A 42 -4.71 -17.61 8.95
CA ARG A 42 -5.37 -18.76 9.56
C ARG A 42 -5.63 -19.86 8.53
N ASP A 43 -6.14 -19.48 7.35
CA ASP A 43 -6.61 -20.40 6.31
C ASP A 43 -5.48 -20.85 5.35
N ASP A 44 -4.21 -20.50 5.65
CA ASP A 44 -3.04 -20.77 4.80
C ASP A 44 -3.13 -20.21 3.39
N ALA A 45 -3.74 -19.06 3.24
CA ALA A 45 -4.10 -18.44 1.97
C ALA A 45 -3.47 -17.05 1.77
N LEU A 46 -2.35 -16.74 2.45
CA LEU A 46 -1.67 -15.43 2.32
C LEU A 46 -1.25 -15.12 0.87
N ALA A 47 -0.89 -16.15 0.10
CA ALA A 47 -0.56 -16.01 -1.32
C ALA A 47 -1.74 -15.56 -2.19
N ASP A 48 -2.97 -15.72 -1.71
CA ASP A 48 -4.20 -15.30 -2.38
C ASP A 48 -4.58 -13.85 -2.10
N ALA A 49 -3.80 -13.15 -1.27
CA ALA A 49 -4.02 -11.74 -1.01
C ALA A 49 -4.00 -10.92 -2.32
N ARG A 50 -4.99 -10.07 -2.48
CA ARG A 50 -5.13 -9.19 -3.66
C ARG A 50 -5.51 -7.79 -3.21
N MET A 51 -5.15 -6.81 -4.02
CA MET A 51 -5.65 -5.45 -3.85
C MET A 51 -7.16 -5.43 -4.03
N THR A 52 -7.82 -4.68 -3.15
CA THR A 52 -9.26 -4.44 -3.26
C THR A 52 -9.47 -2.98 -3.67
N LEU A 53 -10.23 -2.76 -4.74
CA LEU A 53 -10.58 -1.41 -5.16
C LEU A 53 -11.26 -0.65 -4.03
N PHE A 54 -10.94 0.62 -3.92
CA PHE A 54 -11.44 1.53 -2.88
C PHE A 54 -11.00 1.20 -1.44
N HIS A 55 -10.01 0.30 -1.31
CA HIS A 55 -9.25 0.09 -0.08
C HIS A 55 -7.81 0.56 -0.31
N PRO A 56 -7.46 1.78 0.12
CA PRO A 56 -6.14 2.33 -0.14
C PRO A 56 -5.04 1.59 0.64
N LEU A 57 -3.88 1.45 0.00
CA LEU A 57 -2.75 0.70 0.53
C LEU A 57 -1.85 1.59 1.39
N THR A 58 -1.30 1.03 2.45
CA THR A 58 -0.22 1.66 3.21
C THR A 58 1.07 1.63 2.39
N CYS A 59 1.60 2.80 2.07
CA CYS A 59 2.86 2.89 1.34
C CYS A 59 4.05 2.84 2.28
N MET A 60 5.12 2.18 1.85
CA MET A 60 6.42 2.27 2.53
C MET A 60 6.97 3.70 2.46
N LEU A 61 7.65 4.11 3.53
CA LEU A 61 8.42 5.34 3.53
C LEU A 61 9.79 5.09 2.93
N ALA A 62 10.24 5.97 2.04
CA ALA A 62 11.60 5.96 1.56
C ALA A 62 12.57 6.31 2.70
N SER A 63 13.67 5.60 2.76
CA SER A 63 14.79 5.94 3.64
C SER A 63 15.77 6.82 2.88
N PRO A 64 16.28 7.92 3.48
CA PRO A 64 17.31 8.72 2.85
C PRO A 64 18.62 7.93 2.73
N ALA A 65 19.38 8.21 1.69
CA ALA A 65 20.77 7.78 1.55
C ALA A 65 21.68 9.01 1.47
N ALA A 66 22.90 8.89 1.96
CA ALA A 66 23.84 9.98 1.96
C ALA A 66 24.41 10.25 0.57
N ASP A 67 24.60 9.21 -0.21
CA ASP A 67 25.18 9.26 -1.55
C ASP A 67 24.75 8.05 -2.40
N GLU A 68 25.16 8.05 -3.65
CA GLU A 68 24.89 6.99 -4.61
C GLU A 68 25.56 5.66 -4.24
N ALA A 69 26.70 5.69 -3.59
CA ALA A 69 27.38 4.46 -3.18
C ALA A 69 26.57 3.71 -2.11
N GLU A 70 25.96 4.44 -1.18
CA GLU A 70 25.07 3.86 -0.19
C GLU A 70 23.81 3.27 -0.83
N VAL A 71 23.25 3.93 -1.86
CA VAL A 71 22.11 3.38 -2.62
C VAL A 71 22.48 2.05 -3.26
N LEU A 72 23.60 1.99 -3.97
CA LEU A 72 24.06 0.78 -4.65
C LEU A 72 24.42 -0.35 -3.67
N ALA A 73 24.89 -0.01 -2.46
CA ALA A 73 25.17 -1.00 -1.43
C ALA A 73 23.89 -1.63 -0.83
N ARG A 74 22.77 -0.90 -0.84
CA ARG A 74 21.49 -1.35 -0.27
C ARG A 74 20.58 -2.03 -1.27
N MET A 75 20.74 -1.74 -2.55
CA MET A 75 19.85 -2.20 -3.62
C MET A 75 20.54 -3.19 -4.55
N THR A 76 19.79 -4.21 -4.97
CA THR A 76 20.24 -5.13 -6.00
C THR A 76 19.86 -4.58 -7.38
N PRO A 77 20.80 -4.42 -8.34
CA PRO A 77 20.47 -4.01 -9.70
C PRO A 77 19.46 -4.93 -10.39
N PRO A 78 18.59 -4.41 -11.27
CA PRO A 78 18.54 -3.02 -11.73
C PRO A 78 17.89 -2.08 -10.71
N VAL A 79 18.43 -0.85 -10.59
CA VAL A 79 17.88 0.22 -9.75
C VAL A 79 17.09 1.18 -10.62
N TRP A 80 15.85 1.47 -10.24
CA TRP A 80 15.03 2.47 -10.90
C TRP A 80 15.31 3.85 -10.31
N VAL A 81 15.48 4.83 -11.16
CA VAL A 81 15.72 6.22 -10.81
C VAL A 81 14.60 7.06 -11.41
N GLU A 82 13.99 7.91 -10.61
CA GLU A 82 12.91 8.79 -11.04
C GLU A 82 13.06 10.18 -10.41
N ASP A 83 12.48 11.19 -11.03
CA ASP A 83 12.41 12.53 -10.46
C ASP A 83 11.46 12.53 -9.25
N LYS A 84 11.92 13.20 -8.17
CA LYS A 84 11.07 13.44 -7.02
C LYS A 84 10.23 14.69 -7.24
N TYR A 85 8.95 14.50 -7.54
CA TYR A 85 8.01 15.62 -7.60
C TYR A 85 7.70 16.15 -6.20
N ASP A 86 7.63 17.46 -6.09
CA ASP A 86 7.14 18.13 -4.89
C ASP A 86 5.63 18.32 -4.98
N GLY A 87 4.90 17.75 -4.02
CA GLY A 87 3.44 17.78 -4.06
C GLY A 87 2.80 16.81 -3.09
N ILE A 88 1.49 16.68 -3.21
CA ILE A 88 0.70 15.77 -2.39
C ILE A 88 0.71 14.37 -3.03
N ARG A 89 1.08 13.36 -2.24
CA ARG A 89 0.90 11.97 -2.66
C ARG A 89 -0.57 11.60 -2.54
N ALA A 90 -1.11 11.04 -3.61
CA ALA A 90 -2.44 10.44 -3.60
C ALA A 90 -2.40 9.05 -4.27
N GLN A 91 -3.31 8.18 -3.84
CA GLN A 91 -3.66 6.95 -4.54
C GLN A 91 -4.99 7.20 -5.26
N LEU A 92 -5.04 6.86 -6.54
CA LEU A 92 -6.26 6.92 -7.32
C LEU A 92 -6.78 5.51 -7.54
N HIS A 93 -8.03 5.28 -7.19
CA HIS A 93 -8.76 4.05 -7.45
C HIS A 93 -9.90 4.36 -8.41
N LYS A 94 -10.05 3.55 -9.44
CA LYS A 94 -11.07 3.75 -10.48
C LYS A 94 -11.72 2.42 -10.87
N SER A 95 -13.04 2.44 -11.03
CA SER A 95 -13.84 1.36 -11.60
C SER A 95 -15.00 1.95 -12.38
N GLY A 96 -14.97 1.84 -13.69
CA GLY A 96 -15.91 2.52 -14.55
C GLY A 96 -15.81 4.04 -14.39
N THR A 97 -16.89 4.68 -13.98
CA THR A 97 -16.94 6.12 -13.69
C THR A 97 -16.71 6.48 -12.22
N ASP A 98 -16.67 5.48 -11.34
CA ASP A 98 -16.38 5.72 -9.92
C ASP A 98 -14.87 5.91 -9.74
N VAL A 99 -14.47 7.10 -9.31
CA VAL A 99 -13.08 7.51 -9.10
C VAL A 99 -12.94 8.04 -7.68
N ARG A 100 -11.95 7.55 -6.95
CA ARG A 100 -11.63 8.03 -5.60
C ARG A 100 -10.15 8.30 -5.46
N LEU A 101 -9.87 9.38 -4.73
CA LEU A 101 -8.53 9.78 -4.35
C LEU A 101 -8.34 9.60 -2.85
N TYR A 102 -7.26 8.93 -2.47
CA TYR A 102 -6.90 8.74 -1.08
C TYR A 102 -5.59 9.45 -0.77
N SER A 103 -5.56 10.17 0.34
CA SER A 103 -4.35 10.83 0.84
C SER A 103 -3.31 9.82 1.30
N ARG A 104 -2.11 10.32 1.67
CA ARG A 104 -1.05 9.53 2.31
C ARG A 104 -1.55 8.79 3.56
N ASP A 105 -2.48 9.41 4.31
CA ASP A 105 -3.03 8.85 5.55
C ASP A 105 -4.30 8.02 5.31
N LEU A 106 -4.53 7.61 4.06
CA LEU A 106 -5.61 6.74 3.61
C LEU A 106 -7.02 7.32 3.76
N HIS A 107 -7.14 8.65 3.89
CA HIS A 107 -8.43 9.33 3.91
C HIS A 107 -8.91 9.61 2.49
N ASP A 108 -10.20 9.40 2.23
CA ASP A 108 -10.84 9.83 0.98
C ASP A 108 -10.83 11.36 0.91
N VAL A 109 -10.15 11.88 -0.10
CA VAL A 109 -9.99 13.31 -0.37
C VAL A 109 -10.59 13.72 -1.71
N SER A 110 -11.38 12.85 -2.35
CA SER A 110 -11.98 13.06 -3.68
C SER A 110 -12.74 14.37 -3.79
N GLY A 111 -13.48 14.74 -2.74
CA GLY A 111 -14.24 15.98 -2.70
C GLY A 111 -13.39 17.27 -2.71
N GLY A 112 -12.10 17.16 -2.39
CA GLY A 112 -11.16 18.29 -2.45
C GLY A 112 -10.53 18.51 -3.83
N TYR A 113 -10.71 17.56 -4.76
CA TYR A 113 -10.08 17.55 -6.09
C TYR A 113 -11.07 17.11 -7.18
N PRO A 114 -12.23 17.77 -7.31
CA PRO A 114 -13.27 17.35 -8.26
C PRO A 114 -12.78 17.33 -9.71
N GLU A 115 -11.91 18.26 -10.08
CA GLU A 115 -11.33 18.35 -11.43
C GLU A 115 -10.47 17.12 -11.79
N ILE A 116 -9.77 16.55 -10.82
CA ILE A 116 -8.98 15.31 -11.04
C ILE A 116 -9.92 14.12 -11.15
N VAL A 117 -10.94 14.04 -10.31
CA VAL A 117 -11.95 12.98 -10.35
C VAL A 117 -12.65 12.96 -11.71
N GLU A 118 -13.12 14.13 -12.20
CA GLU A 118 -13.78 14.27 -13.51
C GLU A 118 -12.84 13.88 -14.66
N ALA A 119 -11.62 14.38 -14.66
CA ALA A 119 -10.64 14.06 -15.69
C ALA A 119 -10.35 12.55 -15.75
N CYS A 120 -10.21 11.90 -14.61
CA CYS A 120 -9.93 10.46 -14.52
C CYS A 120 -11.15 9.60 -14.83
N ALA A 121 -12.37 10.06 -14.59
CA ALA A 121 -13.58 9.31 -14.91
C ALA A 121 -13.71 9.00 -16.41
N GLY A 122 -13.16 9.88 -17.27
CA GLY A 122 -13.16 9.70 -18.72
C GLY A 122 -12.07 8.77 -19.27
N ILE A 123 -11.11 8.35 -18.45
CA ILE A 123 -10.03 7.43 -18.87
C ILE A 123 -10.56 6.00 -18.88
N ALA A 124 -10.16 5.20 -19.89
CA ALA A 124 -10.51 3.78 -19.91
C ALA A 124 -9.87 3.03 -18.74
N ASP A 125 -10.57 2.02 -18.21
CA ASP A 125 -10.00 1.16 -17.19
C ASP A 125 -8.83 0.36 -17.80
N VAL A 126 -7.71 0.32 -17.08
CA VAL A 126 -6.57 -0.53 -17.40
C VAL A 126 -6.69 -1.80 -16.56
N GLY A 127 -6.67 -2.94 -17.25
CA GLY A 127 -6.74 -4.26 -16.62
C GLY A 127 -5.40 -4.69 -16.01
#